data_7554be034288945717fbd6e2b79020b7
#
_entry.id   7554be034288945717fbd6e2b79020b7
#
_cell.length_a   1.000
_cell.length_b   1.000
_cell.length_c   1.000
_cell.angle_alpha   90.00
_cell.angle_beta   90.00
_cell.angle_gamma   90.00
#
_symmetry.space_group_name_H-M   'P 1'
#
loop_
_entity.id
_entity.type
_entity.pdbx_description
1 polymer ?
#
loop_
_entity_poly.entity_id
_entity_poly.type
_entity_poly.pdbx_seq_one_letter_code
_entity_poly.pdbx_strand_id
1 'polypeptide(L)'
;EAYSEKSLKYLKDKLFILSALYGLSKPFDLVKKYRLDMTMPIVDKGLYNFWKKEINEYISKSLAKDEVLLNLASGEFSKLIDTKKINMINLDFKEEKDGTYKSVSTYSKKARGKFLNYLVKNQIDSLEEIEKINLDGYTLNKELSNAKNLIFTRKNF
;
A
#
# COMPACT_ATOMS: atom_id res chain seq x y z
N GLU A 1 -5.90 -15.39 -14.31
CA GLU A 1 -7.35 -15.14 -14.36
C GLU A 1 -7.60 -13.64 -14.54
N ALA A 2 -8.51 -13.31 -15.46
CA ALA A 2 -8.92 -11.91 -15.68
C ALA A 2 -9.77 -11.41 -14.51
N TYR A 3 -9.68 -10.11 -14.21
CA TYR A 3 -10.56 -9.48 -13.23
C TYR A 3 -11.99 -9.37 -13.79
N SER A 4 -12.98 -9.52 -12.90
CA SER A 4 -14.38 -9.22 -13.22
C SER A 4 -14.59 -7.73 -13.43
N GLU A 5 -15.70 -7.32 -14.05
CA GLU A 5 -16.05 -5.90 -14.19
C GLU A 5 -16.14 -5.20 -12.82
N LYS A 6 -16.66 -5.87 -11.81
CA LYS A 6 -16.70 -5.36 -10.41
C LYS A 6 -15.30 -5.10 -9.87
N SER A 7 -14.36 -6.04 -10.09
CA SER A 7 -12.97 -5.91 -9.67
C SER A 7 -12.26 -4.77 -10.42
N LEU A 8 -12.52 -4.61 -11.73
CA LEU A 8 -11.96 -3.50 -12.51
C LEU A 8 -12.49 -2.15 -12.02
N LYS A 9 -13.79 -2.08 -11.70
CA LYS A 9 -14.38 -0.88 -11.10
C LYS A 9 -13.75 -0.57 -9.74
N TYR A 10 -13.62 -1.57 -8.88
CA TYR A 10 -12.96 -1.43 -7.57
C TYR A 10 -11.53 -0.90 -7.71
N LEU A 11 -10.73 -1.47 -8.62
CA LEU A 11 -9.38 -0.98 -8.93
C LEU A 11 -9.38 0.49 -9.32
N LYS A 12 -10.24 0.88 -10.26
CA LYS A 12 -10.35 2.24 -10.76
C LYS A 12 -10.67 3.23 -9.64
N ASP A 13 -11.60 2.86 -8.77
CA ASP A 13 -12.13 3.76 -7.74
C ASP A 13 -11.19 3.84 -6.52
N LYS A 14 -10.58 2.70 -6.11
CA LYS A 14 -9.89 2.58 -4.83
C LYS A 14 -8.37 2.61 -4.91
N LEU A 15 -7.74 2.27 -6.03
CA LEU A 15 -6.27 2.14 -6.08
C LEU A 15 -5.60 3.45 -6.50
N PHE A 16 -4.60 3.85 -5.72
CA PHE A 16 -3.59 4.86 -6.04
C PHE A 16 -2.23 4.19 -6.22
N ILE A 17 -1.50 4.57 -7.25
CA ILE A 17 -0.15 4.06 -7.53
C ILE A 17 0.85 5.20 -7.41
N LEU A 18 1.74 5.14 -6.43
CA LEU A 18 2.78 6.14 -6.24
C LEU A 18 3.95 5.87 -7.18
N SER A 19 4.46 6.90 -7.81
CA SER A 19 5.51 6.86 -8.82
C SER A 19 6.48 8.03 -8.65
N ALA A 20 7.78 7.77 -8.77
CA ALA A 20 8.78 8.83 -8.71
C ALA A 20 8.69 9.79 -9.91
N LEU A 21 8.33 9.26 -11.10
CA LEU A 21 8.20 10.05 -12.33
C LEU A 21 6.83 10.72 -12.48
N TYR A 22 5.76 9.97 -12.19
CA TYR A 22 4.38 10.44 -12.44
C TYR A 22 3.69 10.98 -11.19
N GLY A 23 4.34 10.90 -10.01
CA GLY A 23 3.76 11.27 -8.73
C GLY A 23 2.71 10.28 -8.27
N LEU A 24 1.48 10.43 -8.76
CA LEU A 24 0.36 9.54 -8.52
C LEU A 24 -0.29 9.15 -9.83
N SER A 25 -0.49 7.85 -10.03
CA SER A 25 -1.16 7.27 -11.20
C SER A 25 -2.36 6.44 -10.77
N LYS A 26 -3.31 6.29 -11.66
CA LYS A 26 -4.45 5.37 -11.52
C LYS A 26 -4.19 4.10 -12.32
N PRO A 27 -4.91 2.98 -12.03
CA PRO A 27 -4.63 1.67 -12.63
C PRO A 27 -4.66 1.60 -14.16
N PHE A 28 -5.39 2.49 -14.81
CA PHE A 28 -5.57 2.48 -16.28
C PHE A 28 -4.84 3.63 -16.97
N ASP A 29 -4.00 4.38 -16.26
CA ASP A 29 -3.19 5.43 -16.86
C ASP A 29 -2.14 4.82 -17.78
N LEU A 30 -1.94 5.46 -18.93
CA LEU A 30 -0.87 5.09 -19.85
C LEU A 30 0.47 5.61 -19.34
N VAL A 31 1.38 4.69 -19.03
CA VAL A 31 2.71 5.02 -18.51
C VAL A 31 3.80 4.42 -19.40
N LYS A 32 4.92 5.15 -19.55
CA LYS A 32 6.13 4.64 -20.19
C LYS A 32 7.02 3.96 -19.16
N LYS A 33 7.78 2.97 -19.59
CA LYS A 33 8.81 2.35 -18.75
C LYS A 33 9.87 3.40 -18.36
N TYR A 34 10.22 3.43 -17.10
CA TYR A 34 11.26 4.30 -16.57
C TYR A 34 11.99 3.63 -15.40
N ARG A 35 13.13 4.19 -15.02
CA ARG A 35 13.85 3.83 -13.79
C ARG A 35 14.23 5.12 -13.07
N LEU A 36 13.52 5.40 -11.99
CA LEU A 36 13.71 6.58 -11.16
C LEU A 36 13.35 6.23 -9.72
N ASP A 37 14.25 6.51 -8.80
CA ASP A 37 14.06 6.36 -7.36
C ASP A 37 13.75 7.74 -6.75
N MET A 38 12.98 7.77 -5.66
CA MET A 38 12.59 9.02 -4.98
C MET A 38 13.78 9.81 -4.43
N THR A 39 14.92 9.16 -4.27
CA THR A 39 16.16 9.78 -3.74
C THR A 39 17.05 10.40 -4.80
N MET A 40 16.75 10.22 -6.09
CA MET A 40 17.56 10.79 -7.19
C MET A 40 17.45 12.31 -7.22
N PRO A 41 18.58 13.04 -7.30
CA PRO A 41 18.61 14.51 -7.25
C PRO A 41 18.36 15.12 -8.63
N ILE A 42 17.20 14.83 -9.24
CA ILE A 42 16.84 15.31 -10.60
C ILE A 42 16.02 16.60 -10.60
N VAL A 43 15.55 17.03 -9.44
CA VAL A 43 14.81 18.29 -9.25
C VAL A 43 15.31 19.02 -8.01
N ASP A 44 15.22 20.35 -8.01
CA ASP A 44 15.51 21.15 -6.84
C ASP A 44 14.69 20.70 -5.63
N LYS A 45 15.34 20.66 -4.46
CA LYS A 45 14.74 20.22 -3.19
C LYS A 45 14.26 18.76 -3.17
N GLY A 46 14.53 17.98 -4.24
CA GLY A 46 14.23 16.55 -4.34
C GLY A 46 12.78 16.20 -4.61
N LEU A 47 12.57 14.95 -5.09
CA LEU A 47 11.26 14.46 -5.52
C LEU A 47 10.22 14.39 -4.40
N TYR A 48 10.60 14.17 -3.15
CA TYR A 48 9.67 14.20 -2.03
C TYR A 48 9.00 15.57 -1.88
N ASN A 49 9.79 16.64 -1.91
CA ASN A 49 9.25 18.00 -1.82
C ASN A 49 8.45 18.38 -3.05
N PHE A 50 8.88 17.91 -4.22
CA PHE A 50 8.22 18.16 -5.49
C PHE A 50 6.81 17.57 -5.53
N TRP A 51 6.63 16.32 -5.09
CA TRP A 51 5.34 15.62 -5.19
C TRP A 51 4.43 15.74 -3.97
N LYS A 52 4.98 16.06 -2.79
CA LYS A 52 4.27 15.92 -1.51
C LYS A 52 2.97 16.69 -1.45
N LYS A 53 2.97 17.93 -1.92
CA LYS A 53 1.79 18.81 -1.83
C LYS A 53 0.66 18.27 -2.70
N GLU A 54 0.91 18.07 -3.97
CA GLU A 54 -0.07 17.69 -4.98
C GLU A 54 -0.68 16.32 -4.68
N ILE A 55 0.16 15.34 -4.29
CA ILE A 55 -0.31 13.99 -3.93
C ILE A 55 -1.23 14.04 -2.71
N ASN A 56 -0.84 14.75 -1.65
CA ASN A 56 -1.66 14.80 -0.44
C ASN A 56 -2.96 15.57 -0.64
N GLU A 57 -2.95 16.65 -1.42
CA GLU A 57 -4.17 17.38 -1.77
C GLU A 57 -5.12 16.50 -2.60
N TYR A 58 -4.59 15.77 -3.57
CA TYR A 58 -5.40 14.88 -4.41
C TYR A 58 -6.01 13.75 -3.58
N ILE A 59 -5.20 13.03 -2.79
CA ILE A 59 -5.70 11.92 -1.97
C ILE A 59 -6.72 12.44 -0.94
N SER A 60 -6.44 13.53 -0.25
CA SER A 60 -7.37 14.10 0.74
C SER A 60 -8.73 14.48 0.14
N LYS A 61 -8.76 14.97 -1.10
CA LYS A 61 -10.00 15.29 -1.82
C LYS A 61 -10.73 14.04 -2.33
N SER A 62 -10.00 12.96 -2.56
CA SER A 62 -10.53 11.70 -3.08
C SER A 62 -11.14 10.80 -1.99
N LEU A 63 -10.73 10.98 -0.74
CA LEU A 63 -11.23 10.19 0.39
C LEU A 63 -12.48 10.84 0.98
N ALA A 64 -13.49 10.02 1.29
CA ALA A 64 -14.60 10.46 2.12
C ALA A 64 -14.15 10.71 3.57
N LYS A 65 -14.97 11.40 4.37
CA LYS A 65 -14.60 11.87 5.72
C LYS A 65 -14.09 10.77 6.64
N ASP A 66 -14.64 9.57 6.53
CA ASP A 66 -14.32 8.44 7.41
C ASP A 66 -13.52 7.34 6.68
N GLU A 67 -13.10 7.60 5.43
CA GLU A 67 -12.27 6.64 4.70
C GLU A 67 -10.82 6.65 5.19
N VAL A 68 -10.22 5.46 5.11
CA VAL A 68 -8.85 5.20 5.52
C VAL A 68 -8.01 4.87 4.29
N LEU A 69 -6.83 5.45 4.19
CA LEU A 69 -5.85 5.05 3.19
C LEU A 69 -5.08 3.82 3.66
N LEU A 70 -5.28 2.69 2.99
CA LEU A 70 -4.54 1.46 3.28
C LEU A 70 -3.19 1.48 2.54
N ASN A 71 -2.10 1.49 3.28
CA ASN A 71 -0.76 1.56 2.70
C ASN A 71 -0.16 0.19 2.44
N LEU A 72 -0.01 -0.15 1.17
CA LEU A 72 0.74 -1.30 0.66
C LEU A 72 2.04 -0.88 -0.05
N ALA A 73 2.35 0.41 -0.12
CA ALA A 73 3.57 0.92 -0.72
C ALA A 73 4.80 0.61 0.14
N SER A 74 5.98 0.69 -0.47
CA SER A 74 7.24 0.60 0.29
C SER A 74 7.46 1.86 1.13
N GLY A 75 8.33 1.75 2.15
CA GLY A 75 8.71 2.89 2.99
C GLY A 75 9.28 4.08 2.21
N GLU A 76 9.87 3.83 1.04
CA GLU A 76 10.32 4.88 0.13
C GLU A 76 9.15 5.76 -0.34
N PHE A 77 8.07 5.16 -0.81
CA PHE A 77 6.92 5.89 -1.35
C PHE A 77 5.95 6.36 -0.26
N SER A 78 5.76 5.59 0.81
CA SER A 78 4.84 5.97 1.88
C SER A 78 5.22 7.26 2.61
N LYS A 79 6.50 7.65 2.58
CA LYS A 79 7.00 8.94 3.10
C LYS A 79 6.40 10.17 2.40
N LEU A 80 5.83 9.99 1.21
CA LEU A 80 5.10 11.07 0.51
C LEU A 80 3.82 11.45 1.23
N ILE A 81 3.19 10.52 1.95
CA ILE A 81 1.89 10.72 2.56
C ILE A 81 2.00 11.50 3.88
N ASP A 82 1.25 12.59 3.98
CA ASP A 82 1.14 13.38 5.20
C ASP A 82 0.10 12.75 6.15
N THR A 83 0.57 11.94 7.07
CA THR A 83 -0.28 11.23 8.04
C THR A 83 -0.94 12.13 9.08
N LYS A 84 -0.61 13.43 9.09
CA LYS A 84 -1.34 14.43 9.90
C LYS A 84 -2.67 14.82 9.24
N LYS A 85 -2.75 14.72 7.93
CA LYS A 85 -3.93 15.09 7.12
C LYS A 85 -4.72 13.87 6.64
N ILE A 86 -4.05 12.77 6.39
CA ILE A 86 -4.62 11.55 5.82
C ILE A 86 -4.58 10.45 6.87
N ASN A 87 -5.74 9.88 7.17
CA ASN A 87 -5.82 8.71 8.04
C ASN A 87 -5.30 7.48 7.29
N MET A 88 -4.03 7.15 7.52
CA MET A 88 -3.35 6.04 6.86
C MET A 88 -3.10 4.89 7.83
N ILE A 89 -3.38 3.67 7.38
CA ILE A 89 -3.05 2.42 8.06
C ILE A 89 -2.05 1.64 7.21
N ASN A 90 -0.93 1.28 7.81
CA ASN A 90 0.11 0.50 7.15
C ASN A 90 -0.20 -0.99 7.26
N LEU A 91 -0.01 -1.73 6.17
CA LEU A 91 0.06 -3.19 6.19
C LEU A 91 1.52 -3.63 6.08
N ASP A 92 1.99 -4.37 7.07
CA ASP A 92 3.33 -4.94 7.08
C ASP A 92 3.28 -6.47 7.16
N PHE A 93 4.26 -7.12 6.53
CA PHE A 93 4.34 -8.57 6.41
C PHE A 93 5.69 -9.04 6.95
N LYS A 94 5.65 -9.93 7.97
CA LYS A 94 6.84 -10.42 8.64
C LYS A 94 6.88 -11.94 8.65
N GLU A 95 8.08 -12.46 8.52
CA GLU A 95 8.39 -13.88 8.66
C GLU A 95 8.85 -14.17 10.09
N GLU A 96 8.31 -15.22 10.69
CA GLU A 96 8.85 -15.74 11.94
C GLU A 96 10.11 -16.56 11.64
N LYS A 97 11.20 -16.23 12.30
CA LYS A 97 12.42 -17.00 12.29
C LYS A 97 13.04 -17.00 13.69
N ASP A 98 13.27 -18.18 14.24
CA ASP A 98 13.89 -18.37 15.56
C ASP A 98 13.18 -17.56 16.68
N GLY A 99 11.85 -17.60 16.70
CA GLY A 99 11.02 -16.87 17.67
C GLY A 99 10.98 -15.35 17.48
N THR A 100 11.54 -14.82 16.39
CA THR A 100 11.52 -13.39 16.07
C THR A 100 10.81 -13.12 14.76
N TYR A 101 10.19 -11.93 14.61
CA TYR A 101 9.49 -11.51 13.41
C TYR A 101 10.31 -10.47 12.65
N LYS A 102 10.67 -10.77 11.40
CA LYS A 102 11.47 -9.88 10.55
C LYS A 102 10.81 -9.66 9.19
N SER A 103 10.84 -8.44 8.71
CA SER A 103 10.45 -8.13 7.33
C SER A 103 11.56 -8.53 6.37
N VAL A 104 11.24 -9.44 5.43
CA VAL A 104 12.15 -9.84 4.35
C VAL A 104 11.66 -9.19 3.06
N SER A 105 12.47 -8.34 2.47
CA SER A 105 12.07 -7.46 1.34
C SER A 105 11.39 -8.21 0.20
N THR A 106 11.93 -9.36 -0.22
CA THR A 106 11.38 -10.18 -1.31
C THR A 106 10.00 -10.74 -0.95
N TYR A 107 9.85 -11.27 0.26
CA TYR A 107 8.59 -11.84 0.74
C TYR A 107 7.54 -10.77 0.97
N SER A 108 7.92 -9.64 1.59
CA SER A 108 7.01 -8.51 1.81
C SER A 108 6.49 -7.92 0.49
N LYS A 109 7.33 -7.80 -0.56
CA LYS A 109 6.88 -7.37 -1.89
C LYS A 109 5.85 -8.33 -2.49
N LYS A 110 6.14 -9.64 -2.44
CA LYS A 110 5.23 -10.67 -2.94
C LYS A 110 3.91 -10.70 -2.16
N ALA A 111 3.98 -10.60 -0.83
CA ALA A 111 2.81 -10.57 0.04
C ALA A 111 1.91 -9.37 -0.27
N ARG A 112 2.48 -8.16 -0.38
CA ARG A 112 1.71 -6.94 -0.74
C ARG A 112 0.99 -7.08 -2.08
N GLY A 113 1.65 -7.61 -3.10
CA GLY A 113 1.02 -7.84 -4.40
C GLY A 113 -0.14 -8.84 -4.34
N LYS A 114 0.04 -9.97 -3.63
CA LYS A 114 -1.02 -10.97 -3.44
C LYS A 114 -2.18 -10.41 -2.60
N PHE A 115 -1.87 -9.64 -1.57
CA PHE A 115 -2.85 -9.01 -0.71
C PHE A 115 -3.71 -8.00 -1.49
N LEU A 116 -3.07 -7.14 -2.28
CA LEU A 116 -3.79 -6.23 -3.19
C LEU A 116 -4.71 -7.00 -4.14
N ASN A 117 -4.20 -8.07 -4.76
CA ASN A 117 -5.01 -8.89 -5.66
C ASN A 117 -6.22 -9.53 -4.94
N TYR A 118 -6.03 -9.98 -3.70
CA TYR A 118 -7.11 -10.52 -2.87
C TYR A 118 -8.17 -9.46 -2.55
N LEU A 119 -7.76 -8.26 -2.10
CA LEU A 119 -8.67 -7.15 -1.82
C LEU A 119 -9.51 -6.79 -3.05
N VAL A 120 -8.87 -6.72 -4.21
CA VAL A 120 -9.52 -6.38 -5.49
C VAL A 120 -10.51 -7.45 -5.93
N LYS A 121 -10.11 -8.73 -5.88
CA LYS A 121 -10.97 -9.84 -6.32
C LYS A 121 -12.23 -9.99 -5.45
N ASN A 122 -12.11 -9.70 -4.17
CA ASN A 122 -13.19 -9.85 -3.20
C ASN A 122 -13.90 -8.52 -2.88
N GLN A 123 -13.47 -7.39 -3.47
CA GLN A 123 -13.99 -6.03 -3.23
C GLN A 123 -14.03 -5.68 -1.73
N ILE A 124 -12.96 -6.05 -1.00
CA ILE A 124 -12.85 -5.80 0.44
C ILE A 124 -12.71 -4.30 0.70
N ASP A 125 -13.57 -3.72 1.51
CA ASP A 125 -13.58 -2.28 1.83
C ASP A 125 -13.75 -1.96 3.32
N SER A 126 -13.72 -2.97 4.19
CA SER A 126 -13.75 -2.79 5.64
C SER A 126 -12.47 -3.29 6.32
N LEU A 127 -12.04 -2.60 7.38
CA LEU A 127 -10.90 -3.04 8.18
C LEU A 127 -11.16 -4.37 8.87
N GLU A 128 -12.40 -4.61 9.28
CA GLU A 128 -12.80 -5.85 9.93
C GLU A 128 -12.62 -7.08 9.03
N GLU A 129 -12.91 -6.95 7.72
CA GLU A 129 -12.65 -8.00 6.75
C GLU A 129 -11.15 -8.17 6.50
N ILE A 130 -10.39 -7.06 6.43
CA ILE A 130 -8.94 -7.09 6.27
C ILE A 130 -8.27 -7.85 7.40
N GLU A 131 -8.67 -7.62 8.65
CA GLU A 131 -8.12 -8.29 9.83
C GLU A 131 -8.33 -9.81 9.83
N LYS A 132 -9.36 -10.30 9.16
CA LYS A 132 -9.69 -11.72 9.04
C LYS A 132 -8.98 -12.43 7.89
N ILE A 133 -8.24 -11.72 7.06
CA ILE A 133 -7.56 -12.31 5.90
C ILE A 133 -6.50 -13.30 6.36
N ASN A 134 -6.56 -14.50 5.77
CA ASN A 134 -5.50 -15.50 5.82
C ASN A 134 -5.06 -15.78 4.37
N LEU A 135 -3.86 -15.37 4.02
CA LEU A 135 -3.37 -15.47 2.66
C LEU A 135 -1.88 -15.90 2.65
N ASP A 136 -1.58 -16.99 1.98
CA ASP A 136 -0.23 -17.58 1.94
C ASP A 136 0.38 -17.86 3.33
N GLY A 137 -0.46 -18.21 4.30
CA GLY A 137 -0.06 -18.42 5.69
C GLY A 137 0.12 -17.15 6.51
N TYR A 138 -0.02 -15.97 5.92
CA TYR A 138 -0.04 -14.72 6.68
C TYR A 138 -1.40 -14.53 7.35
N THR A 139 -1.37 -14.30 8.65
CA THR A 139 -2.51 -13.93 9.47
C THR A 139 -2.17 -12.71 10.31
N LEU A 140 -3.19 -11.94 10.70
CA LEU A 140 -3.00 -10.77 11.55
C LEU A 140 -2.41 -11.17 12.90
N ASN A 141 -1.29 -10.57 13.25
CA ASN A 141 -0.68 -10.68 14.57
C ASN A 141 -1.15 -9.52 15.45
N LYS A 142 -2.11 -9.78 16.33
CA LYS A 142 -2.73 -8.74 17.17
C LYS A 142 -1.75 -8.13 18.18
N GLU A 143 -0.78 -8.91 18.66
CA GLU A 143 0.21 -8.43 19.64
C GLU A 143 1.18 -7.41 19.03
N LEU A 144 1.52 -7.58 17.76
CA LEU A 144 2.42 -6.68 17.05
C LEU A 144 1.68 -5.53 16.34
N SER A 145 0.35 -5.63 16.21
CA SER A 145 -0.47 -4.66 15.51
C SER A 145 -0.95 -3.55 16.44
N ASN A 146 -1.32 -2.42 15.84
CA ASN A 146 -1.98 -1.31 16.51
C ASN A 146 -2.91 -0.57 15.53
N ALA A 147 -3.59 0.49 15.98
CA ALA A 147 -4.56 1.25 15.17
C ALA A 147 -3.99 1.86 13.87
N LYS A 148 -2.67 1.97 13.73
CA LYS A 148 -2.01 2.55 12.53
C LYS A 148 -1.19 1.55 11.74
N ASN A 149 -0.96 0.36 12.28
CA ASN A 149 -0.13 -0.65 11.65
C ASN A 149 -0.74 -2.03 11.87
N LEU A 150 -1.21 -2.65 10.81
CA LEU A 150 -1.66 -4.04 10.79
C LEU A 150 -0.49 -4.92 10.35
N ILE A 151 -0.01 -5.76 11.25
CA ILE A 151 1.15 -6.63 11.02
C ILE A 151 0.66 -8.06 10.80
N PHE A 152 0.89 -8.54 9.60
CA PHE A 152 0.61 -9.92 9.22
C PHE A 152 1.87 -10.76 9.33
N THR A 153 1.76 -11.88 10.00
CA THR A 153 2.90 -12.77 10.22
C THR A 153 2.62 -14.18 9.70
N ARG A 154 3.67 -14.85 9.28
CA ARG A 154 3.62 -16.29 9.00
C ARG A 154 4.87 -16.98 9.52
N LYS A 155 4.73 -18.28 9.81
CA LYS A 155 5.88 -19.13 10.10
C LYS A 155 6.63 -19.41 8.81
N ASN A 156 7.93 -19.23 8.83
CA ASN A 156 8.79 -19.65 7.75
C ASN A 156 9.15 -21.12 8.01
N PHE A 157 8.80 -21.99 7.10
CA PHE A 157 9.15 -23.43 7.16
C PHE A 157 10.53 -23.64 6.56
#